data_64e999b1d9e52f864ea95b403827dfa6
#
_entry.id   64e999b1d9e52f864ea95b403827dfa6
#
_cell.length_a   1.000
_cell.length_b   1.000
_cell.length_c   1.000
_cell.angle_alpha   90.00
_cell.angle_beta   90.00
_cell.angle_gamma   90.00
#
_symmetry.space_group_name_H-M   'P 1'
#
loop_
_entity.id
_entity.type
_entity.pdbx_description
1 polymer ?
#
loop_
_entity_poly.entity_id
_entity_poly.type
_entity_poly.pdbx_seq_one_letter_code
_entity_poly.pdbx_strand_id
1 'polypeptide(L)'
;MAFVRTRHFCPAQYTIVTNDFISEVNSDEWGKFGPAFKRLHANGPGIPPAQDMVKESNAVYPFSSASIVLDIGCGPGQVTHELIKAYGAELPASSRLVAFDFSPGILEQLQDLKKEAIAKGNTLWNRVEVMQCDATDLSAFSDNSVSHALAGFVMFMLPEVKTALKETLRVLTNENGGGVFAMSSWQGSEWIELMGLLSKVRPEKPSTKMPPNWSTVEGLRGEVEAAGFREVEVHPVETYMPFDDPEEISRFILKFPAMNKITADMTKEELEKLIELMVEFITSRHPSSPGRLVGTALVAIGRK
;
A
#
# COMPACT_ATOMS: atom_id res chain seq x y z
N MET A 1 20.47 -22.41 53.53
CA MET A 1 20.89 -21.49 52.45
C MET A 1 20.38 -22.04 51.14
N ALA A 2 19.28 -21.50 50.64
CA ALA A 2 18.65 -21.92 49.40
C ALA A 2 19.03 -20.91 48.29
N PHE A 3 19.71 -21.39 47.27
CA PHE A 3 20.07 -20.59 46.10
C PHE A 3 18.84 -20.44 45.19
N VAL A 4 18.29 -19.23 45.11
CA VAL A 4 17.29 -18.85 44.12
C VAL A 4 18.03 -18.56 42.80
N ARG A 5 17.83 -19.43 41.79
CA ARG A 5 18.28 -19.17 40.41
C ARG A 5 17.30 -18.24 39.76
N THR A 6 17.66 -16.98 39.58
CA THR A 6 17.02 -16.04 38.68
C THR A 6 17.19 -16.50 37.23
N ARG A 7 16.09 -16.90 36.59
CA ARG A 7 16.06 -17.13 35.13
C ARG A 7 16.13 -15.77 34.45
N HIS A 8 17.23 -15.51 33.76
CA HIS A 8 17.29 -14.42 32.80
C HIS A 8 16.37 -14.76 31.62
N PHE A 9 15.34 -13.98 31.44
CA PHE A 9 14.57 -13.95 30.21
C PHE A 9 15.48 -13.37 29.12
N CYS A 10 15.88 -14.20 28.18
CA CYS A 10 16.48 -13.76 26.93
C CYS A 10 15.33 -13.18 26.08
N PRO A 11 15.39 -11.92 25.63
CA PRO A 11 14.38 -11.41 24.70
C PRO A 11 14.48 -12.25 23.43
N ALA A 12 13.38 -12.86 23.02
CA ALA A 12 13.28 -13.56 21.76
C ALA A 12 13.72 -12.58 20.64
N GLN A 13 14.78 -12.94 19.93
CA GLN A 13 15.17 -12.27 18.70
C GLN A 13 14.02 -12.52 17.72
N TYR A 14 13.14 -11.53 17.57
CA TYR A 14 12.19 -11.52 16.49
C TYR A 14 12.97 -11.43 15.18
N THR A 15 13.12 -12.55 14.52
CA THR A 15 13.57 -12.60 13.13
C THR A 15 12.49 -11.87 12.34
N ILE A 16 12.84 -10.73 11.76
CA ILE A 16 11.95 -9.96 10.90
C ILE A 16 11.67 -10.85 9.69
N VAL A 17 10.46 -11.36 9.59
CA VAL A 17 9.98 -12.03 8.38
C VAL A 17 9.68 -10.89 7.41
N THR A 18 10.64 -10.52 6.59
CA THR A 18 10.41 -9.68 5.43
C THR A 18 9.43 -10.40 4.50
N ASN A 19 8.59 -9.65 3.80
CA ASN A 19 7.73 -10.24 2.79
C ASN A 19 8.56 -10.48 1.52
N ASP A 20 9.49 -11.44 1.59
CA ASP A 20 10.51 -11.74 0.56
C ASP A 20 9.90 -11.90 -0.84
N PHE A 21 8.61 -12.26 -0.89
CA PHE A 21 7.84 -12.39 -2.11
C PHE A 21 7.62 -11.06 -2.86
N ILE A 22 7.43 -9.94 -2.17
CA ILE A 22 7.13 -8.63 -2.79
C ILE A 22 8.34 -7.71 -2.75
N SER A 23 9.15 -7.75 -1.70
CA SER A 23 10.29 -6.83 -1.50
C SER A 23 11.41 -6.95 -2.54
N GLU A 24 11.44 -8.04 -3.30
CA GLU A 24 12.40 -8.24 -4.39
C GLU A 24 11.99 -7.63 -5.74
N VAL A 25 10.78 -7.04 -5.84
CA VAL A 25 10.29 -6.44 -7.09
C VAL A 25 10.98 -5.09 -7.31
N ASN A 26 11.65 -4.95 -8.45
CA ASN A 26 12.38 -3.73 -8.77
C ASN A 26 11.52 -2.67 -9.48
N SER A 27 12.08 -1.47 -9.66
CA SER A 27 11.45 -0.31 -10.26
C SER A 27 10.91 -0.57 -11.68
N ASP A 28 11.67 -1.31 -12.51
CA ASP A 28 11.27 -1.59 -13.91
C ASP A 28 10.11 -2.59 -13.98
N GLU A 29 10.08 -3.58 -13.07
CA GLU A 29 8.99 -4.55 -12.97
C GLU A 29 7.69 -3.85 -12.59
N TRP A 30 7.72 -2.91 -11.64
CA TRP A 30 6.59 -2.05 -11.30
C TRP A 30 6.19 -1.16 -12.47
N GLY A 31 7.14 -0.52 -13.15
CA GLY A 31 6.89 0.32 -14.32
C GLY A 31 6.15 -0.40 -15.43
N LYS A 32 6.54 -1.65 -15.73
CA LYS A 32 5.84 -2.49 -16.72
C LYS A 32 4.40 -2.82 -16.34
N PHE A 33 4.09 -2.88 -15.05
CA PHE A 33 2.73 -3.12 -14.56
C PHE A 33 1.87 -1.84 -14.56
N GLY A 34 2.47 -0.67 -14.67
CA GLY A 34 1.78 0.64 -14.66
C GLY A 34 0.47 0.70 -15.45
N PRO A 35 0.44 0.28 -16.73
CA PRO A 35 -0.80 0.27 -17.53
C PRO A 35 -1.92 -0.60 -16.95
N ALA A 36 -1.58 -1.71 -16.27
CA ALA A 36 -2.56 -2.56 -15.61
C ALA A 36 -3.17 -1.91 -14.35
N PHE A 37 -2.41 -1.06 -13.65
CA PHE A 37 -2.91 -0.26 -12.54
C PHE A 37 -4.02 0.71 -12.95
N LYS A 38 -4.04 1.18 -14.19
CA LYS A 38 -5.11 2.09 -14.67
C LYS A 38 -6.50 1.47 -14.49
N ARG A 39 -6.64 0.15 -14.67
CA ARG A 39 -7.89 -0.58 -14.40
C ARG A 39 -8.32 -0.50 -12.93
N LEU A 40 -7.36 -0.63 -12.00
CA LEU A 40 -7.63 -0.61 -10.56
C LEU A 40 -7.82 0.80 -9.99
N HIS A 41 -7.33 1.83 -10.69
CA HIS A 41 -7.42 3.21 -10.23
C HIS A 41 -8.88 3.70 -10.14
N ALA A 42 -9.72 3.37 -11.13
CA ALA A 42 -11.09 3.87 -11.21
C ALA A 42 -12.07 3.09 -10.31
N ASN A 43 -11.83 1.80 -10.08
CA ASN A 43 -12.75 0.92 -9.35
C ASN A 43 -12.01 -0.28 -8.71
N GLY A 44 -10.90 -0.02 -8.06
CA GLY A 44 -10.05 -1.06 -7.50
C GLY A 44 -10.07 -1.12 -5.97
N PRO A 45 -9.42 -2.16 -5.42
CA PRO A 45 -9.45 -2.43 -3.98
C PRO A 45 -8.68 -1.41 -3.13
N GLY A 46 -7.89 -0.52 -3.74
CA GLY A 46 -7.20 0.56 -3.05
C GLY A 46 -8.08 1.76 -2.71
N ILE A 47 -9.27 1.90 -3.33
CA ILE A 47 -10.11 3.11 -3.19
C ILE A 47 -10.71 3.25 -1.79
N PRO A 48 -11.45 2.27 -1.22
CA PRO A 48 -12.01 2.43 0.12
C PRO A 48 -10.95 2.70 1.20
N PRO A 49 -9.81 2.00 1.26
CA PRO A 49 -8.76 2.33 2.22
C PRO A 49 -8.14 3.72 2.00
N ALA A 50 -7.98 4.18 0.75
CA ALA A 50 -7.48 5.52 0.47
C ALA A 50 -8.46 6.60 0.96
N GLN A 51 -9.76 6.42 0.74
CA GLN A 51 -10.81 7.31 1.25
C GLN A 51 -10.80 7.38 2.78
N ASP A 52 -10.68 6.23 3.42
CA ASP A 52 -10.63 6.13 4.89
C ASP A 52 -9.36 6.79 5.44
N MET A 53 -8.19 6.48 4.90
CA MET A 53 -6.92 7.12 5.27
C MET A 53 -6.99 8.65 5.19
N VAL A 54 -7.53 9.17 4.11
CA VAL A 54 -7.66 10.62 3.88
C VAL A 54 -8.65 11.24 4.88
N LYS A 55 -9.79 10.59 5.12
CA LYS A 55 -10.81 11.04 6.07
C LYS A 55 -10.27 11.06 7.51
N GLU A 56 -9.67 9.99 7.95
CA GLU A 56 -9.14 9.87 9.32
C GLU A 56 -7.92 10.78 9.53
N SER A 57 -7.06 10.96 8.52
CA SER A 57 -5.97 11.95 8.58
C SER A 57 -6.51 13.36 8.77
N ASN A 58 -7.59 13.73 8.07
CA ASN A 58 -8.24 15.03 8.23
C ASN A 58 -8.85 15.22 9.63
N ALA A 59 -9.40 14.17 10.22
CA ALA A 59 -9.96 14.22 11.58
C ALA A 59 -8.87 14.45 12.63
N VAL A 60 -7.68 13.88 12.44
CA VAL A 60 -6.53 14.03 13.36
C VAL A 60 -5.83 15.38 13.15
N TYR A 61 -5.57 15.78 11.92
CA TYR A 61 -4.93 17.05 11.55
C TYR A 61 -5.62 17.58 10.28
N PRO A 62 -6.44 18.66 10.37
CA PRO A 62 -7.21 19.14 9.23
C PRO A 62 -6.33 19.55 8.04
N PHE A 63 -6.67 19.11 6.83
CA PHE A 63 -5.98 19.49 5.61
C PHE A 63 -6.03 21.00 5.32
N SER A 64 -7.01 21.72 5.88
CA SER A 64 -7.07 23.18 5.84
C SER A 64 -5.91 23.88 6.58
N SER A 65 -5.14 23.12 7.38
CA SER A 65 -3.92 23.60 8.07
C SER A 65 -2.65 22.94 7.54
N ALA A 66 -2.72 22.22 6.41
CA ALA A 66 -1.59 21.48 5.89
C ALA A 66 -0.43 22.38 5.40
N SER A 67 0.80 21.98 5.69
CA SER A 67 2.03 22.56 5.12
C SER A 67 2.49 21.77 3.89
N ILE A 68 3.04 20.59 4.08
CA ILE A 68 3.40 19.65 3.03
C ILE A 68 2.62 18.35 3.27
N VAL A 69 1.98 17.86 2.23
CA VAL A 69 1.32 16.55 2.20
C VAL A 69 2.09 15.64 1.27
N LEU A 70 2.52 14.47 1.76
CA LEU A 70 3.23 13.46 0.98
C LEU A 70 2.29 12.28 0.69
N ASP A 71 2.25 11.85 -0.56
CA ASP A 71 1.74 10.53 -0.98
C ASP A 71 2.95 9.66 -1.31
N ILE A 72 3.32 8.78 -0.37
CA ILE A 72 4.52 7.95 -0.38
C ILE A 72 4.26 6.67 -1.16
N GLY A 73 5.08 6.39 -2.18
CA GLY A 73 4.84 5.26 -3.08
C GLY A 73 3.47 5.38 -3.74
N CYS A 74 3.23 6.56 -4.31
CA CYS A 74 1.90 7.00 -4.77
C CYS A 74 1.28 6.09 -5.84
N GLY A 75 2.07 5.22 -6.47
CA GLY A 75 1.58 4.40 -7.57
C GLY A 75 0.96 5.27 -8.66
N PRO A 76 -0.18 4.86 -9.25
CA PRO A 76 -0.91 5.67 -10.21
C PRO A 76 -1.72 6.81 -9.58
N GLY A 77 -1.58 7.08 -8.26
CA GLY A 77 -2.14 8.25 -7.58
C GLY A 77 -3.53 8.05 -6.94
N GLN A 78 -3.84 6.86 -6.45
CA GLN A 78 -5.15 6.61 -5.81
C GLN A 78 -5.37 7.48 -4.56
N VAL A 79 -4.41 7.54 -3.65
CA VAL A 79 -4.48 8.35 -2.42
C VAL A 79 -4.53 9.84 -2.78
N THR A 80 -3.65 10.29 -3.66
CA THR A 80 -3.66 11.67 -4.19
C THR A 80 -5.02 12.03 -4.80
N HIS A 81 -5.63 11.12 -5.58
CA HIS A 81 -6.94 11.34 -6.20
C HIS A 81 -8.04 11.54 -5.14
N GLU A 82 -8.14 10.65 -4.16
CA GLU A 82 -9.16 10.74 -3.12
C GLU A 82 -8.95 11.97 -2.22
N LEU A 83 -7.70 12.34 -1.94
CA LEU A 83 -7.38 13.56 -1.21
C LEU A 83 -7.84 14.82 -1.97
N ILE A 84 -7.50 14.93 -3.27
CA ILE A 84 -7.92 16.08 -4.10
C ILE A 84 -9.45 16.16 -4.16
N LYS A 85 -10.11 15.02 -4.35
CA LYS A 85 -11.57 14.93 -4.46
C LYS A 85 -12.26 15.37 -3.17
N ALA A 86 -11.75 14.95 -2.02
CA ALA A 86 -12.38 15.22 -0.72
C ALA A 86 -12.00 16.58 -0.13
N TYR A 87 -10.71 16.95 -0.20
CA TYR A 87 -10.15 18.09 0.54
C TYR A 87 -9.26 19.02 -0.30
N GLY A 88 -9.13 18.78 -1.60
CA GLY A 88 -8.24 19.58 -2.46
C GLY A 88 -8.54 21.08 -2.47
N ALA A 89 -9.82 21.47 -2.33
CA ALA A 89 -10.24 22.85 -2.24
C ALA A 89 -9.96 23.50 -0.87
N GLU A 90 -9.79 22.68 0.17
CA GLU A 90 -9.53 23.16 1.54
C GLU A 90 -8.04 23.38 1.82
N LEU A 91 -7.16 22.76 1.02
CA LEU A 91 -5.71 22.89 1.17
C LEU A 91 -5.29 24.37 1.07
N PRO A 92 -4.50 24.90 2.01
CA PRO A 92 -3.95 26.27 1.92
C PRO A 92 -3.24 26.51 0.60
N ALA A 93 -3.34 27.73 0.06
CA ALA A 93 -2.66 28.07 -1.20
C ALA A 93 -1.14 27.90 -1.11
N SER A 94 -0.57 28.05 0.08
CA SER A 94 0.85 27.87 0.37
C SER A 94 1.27 26.40 0.57
N SER A 95 0.33 25.46 0.72
CA SER A 95 0.68 24.06 0.95
C SER A 95 1.18 23.38 -0.33
N ARG A 96 2.07 22.40 -0.14
CA ARG A 96 2.57 21.53 -1.21
C ARG A 96 1.89 20.16 -1.11
N LEU A 97 1.48 19.61 -2.24
CA LEU A 97 1.00 18.22 -2.34
C LEU A 97 1.99 17.48 -3.25
N VAL A 98 2.78 16.59 -2.67
CA VAL A 98 3.85 15.87 -3.35
C VAL A 98 3.50 14.38 -3.40
N ALA A 99 3.31 13.88 -4.61
CA ALA A 99 3.12 12.45 -4.89
C ALA A 99 4.42 11.89 -5.46
N PHE A 100 5.00 10.89 -4.80
CA PHE A 100 6.25 10.32 -5.26
C PHE A 100 6.25 8.79 -5.26
N ASP A 101 7.03 8.24 -6.18
CA ASP A 101 7.28 6.82 -6.32
C ASP A 101 8.73 6.61 -6.76
N PHE A 102 9.31 5.45 -6.50
CA PHE A 102 10.66 5.14 -6.93
C PHE A 102 10.71 4.71 -8.41
N SER A 103 9.57 4.31 -8.99
CA SER A 103 9.45 3.80 -10.36
C SER A 103 9.05 4.91 -11.35
N PRO A 104 9.94 5.30 -12.29
CA PRO A 104 9.61 6.29 -13.33
C PRO A 104 8.41 5.86 -14.18
N GLY A 105 8.31 4.57 -14.52
CA GLY A 105 7.19 4.07 -15.33
C GLY A 105 5.83 4.12 -14.63
N ILE A 106 5.82 4.06 -13.30
CA ILE A 106 4.61 4.31 -12.50
C ILE A 106 4.26 5.81 -12.51
N LEU A 107 5.26 6.67 -12.35
CA LEU A 107 5.05 8.12 -12.36
C LEU A 107 4.54 8.64 -13.71
N GLU A 108 4.89 8.00 -14.83
CA GLU A 108 4.29 8.30 -16.14
C GLU A 108 2.77 8.12 -16.11
N GLN A 109 2.26 7.04 -15.47
CA GLN A 109 0.83 6.80 -15.34
C GLN A 109 0.13 7.89 -14.49
N LEU A 110 0.77 8.32 -13.39
CA LEU A 110 0.28 9.42 -12.57
C LEU A 110 0.26 10.74 -13.33
N GLN A 111 1.31 11.04 -14.11
CA GLN A 111 1.38 12.24 -14.94
C GLN A 111 0.29 12.26 -16.01
N ASP A 112 0.00 11.12 -16.63
CA ASP A 112 -1.08 11.01 -17.62
C ASP A 112 -2.44 11.18 -16.97
N LEU A 113 -2.69 10.58 -15.80
CA LEU A 113 -3.90 10.81 -15.01
C LEU A 113 -4.08 12.29 -14.66
N LYS A 114 -2.99 12.95 -14.21
CA LYS A 114 -2.98 14.39 -13.92
C LYS A 114 -3.37 15.22 -15.14
N LYS A 115 -2.78 14.94 -16.31
CA LYS A 115 -3.12 15.63 -17.58
C LYS A 115 -4.60 15.41 -17.95
N GLU A 116 -5.08 14.17 -17.87
CA GLU A 116 -6.49 13.82 -18.15
C GLU A 116 -7.46 14.57 -17.21
N ALA A 117 -7.13 14.62 -15.91
CA ALA A 117 -7.97 15.30 -14.93
C ALA A 117 -8.04 16.82 -15.17
N ILE A 118 -6.91 17.45 -15.48
CA ILE A 118 -6.84 18.88 -15.82
C ILE A 118 -7.63 19.15 -17.11
N ALA A 119 -7.48 18.34 -18.15
CA ALA A 119 -8.20 18.48 -19.40
C ALA A 119 -9.74 18.34 -19.21
N LYS A 120 -10.18 17.57 -18.21
CA LYS A 120 -11.59 17.46 -17.80
C LYS A 120 -12.06 18.58 -16.86
N GLY A 121 -11.24 19.60 -16.62
CA GLY A 121 -11.59 20.78 -15.83
C GLY A 121 -11.25 20.69 -14.33
N ASN A 122 -10.64 19.59 -13.85
CA ASN A 122 -10.19 19.50 -12.46
C ASN A 122 -8.83 20.19 -12.30
N THR A 123 -8.86 21.50 -12.12
CA THR A 123 -7.64 22.34 -12.00
C THR A 123 -6.89 22.13 -10.68
N LEU A 124 -7.47 21.49 -9.67
CA LEU A 124 -6.80 21.17 -8.39
C LEU A 124 -5.58 20.26 -8.61
N TRP A 125 -5.61 19.45 -9.67
CA TRP A 125 -4.49 18.61 -10.05
C TRP A 125 -3.23 19.39 -10.46
N ASN A 126 -3.34 20.69 -10.80
CA ASN A 126 -2.16 21.53 -11.03
C ASN A 126 -1.28 21.67 -9.78
N ARG A 127 -1.83 21.47 -8.58
CA ARG A 127 -1.13 21.55 -7.30
C ARG A 127 -0.29 20.31 -6.98
N VAL A 128 -0.49 19.20 -7.67
CA VAL A 128 0.25 17.96 -7.44
C VAL A 128 1.65 18.08 -8.02
N GLU A 129 2.65 18.03 -7.15
CA GLU A 129 4.05 17.85 -7.55
C GLU A 129 4.31 16.34 -7.70
N VAL A 130 4.77 15.92 -8.88
CA VAL A 130 5.13 14.52 -9.15
C VAL A 130 6.64 14.41 -9.10
N MET A 131 7.17 13.52 -8.24
CA MET A 131 8.60 13.42 -7.99
C MET A 131 9.04 11.95 -7.97
N GLN A 132 10.19 11.65 -8.56
CA GLN A 132 10.85 10.35 -8.32
C GLN A 132 11.63 10.42 -7.01
N CYS A 133 11.30 9.55 -6.05
CA CYS A 133 11.96 9.52 -4.75
C CYS A 133 11.85 8.10 -4.14
N ASP A 134 12.90 7.71 -3.43
CA ASP A 134 12.90 6.51 -2.60
C ASP A 134 12.35 6.85 -1.20
N ALA A 135 11.40 6.07 -0.72
CA ALA A 135 10.83 6.27 0.62
C ALA A 135 11.86 6.10 1.77
N THR A 136 12.99 5.46 1.49
CA THR A 136 14.11 5.29 2.44
C THR A 136 15.05 6.50 2.49
N ASP A 137 14.90 7.47 1.58
CA ASP A 137 15.68 8.70 1.53
C ASP A 137 14.76 9.90 1.24
N LEU A 138 14.24 10.52 2.29
CA LEU A 138 13.44 11.73 2.22
C LEU A 138 14.28 12.99 2.46
N SER A 139 15.56 13.00 2.08
CA SER A 139 16.48 14.14 2.23
C SER A 139 16.05 15.41 1.46
N ALA A 140 15.15 15.25 0.45
CA ALA A 140 14.50 16.36 -0.23
C ALA A 140 13.55 17.17 0.68
N PHE A 141 13.20 16.64 1.86
CA PHE A 141 12.32 17.27 2.84
C PHE A 141 13.09 17.51 4.14
N SER A 142 12.99 18.74 4.64
CA SER A 142 13.62 19.12 5.91
C SER A 142 12.95 18.41 7.10
N ASP A 143 13.68 18.23 8.20
CA ASP A 143 13.12 17.78 9.44
C ASP A 143 11.94 18.67 9.86
N ASN A 144 10.88 18.04 10.37
CA ASN A 144 9.71 18.74 10.92
C ASN A 144 8.98 19.69 9.94
N SER A 145 9.01 19.40 8.63
CA SER A 145 8.41 20.26 7.59
C SER A 145 7.09 19.75 7.03
N VAL A 146 6.79 18.47 7.22
CA VAL A 146 5.65 17.77 6.62
C VAL A 146 4.51 17.66 7.62
N SER A 147 3.30 18.07 7.26
CA SER A 147 2.11 17.93 8.10
C SER A 147 1.46 16.55 7.98
N HIS A 148 1.44 15.98 6.77
CA HIS A 148 0.80 14.70 6.49
C HIS A 148 1.68 13.84 5.61
N ALA A 149 1.81 12.56 5.97
CA ALA A 149 2.44 11.53 5.17
C ALA A 149 1.46 10.36 5.01
N LEU A 150 1.10 10.03 3.77
CA LEU A 150 0.14 9.00 3.41
C LEU A 150 0.85 7.90 2.62
N ALA A 151 0.64 6.62 2.95
CA ALA A 151 1.35 5.48 2.35
C ALA A 151 0.37 4.33 2.04
N GLY A 152 -0.30 4.39 0.89
CA GLY A 152 -1.29 3.40 0.48
C GLY A 152 -0.65 2.11 -0.03
N PHE A 153 -0.70 1.02 0.75
CA PHE A 153 -0.21 -0.31 0.37
C PHE A 153 1.26 -0.37 -0.07
N VAL A 154 2.14 0.45 0.49
CA VAL A 154 3.55 0.49 0.10
C VAL A 154 4.50 -0.02 1.18
N MET A 155 4.30 0.34 2.46
CA MET A 155 5.30 0.12 3.51
C MET A 155 5.70 -1.36 3.66
N PHE A 156 4.74 -2.29 3.64
CA PHE A 156 5.02 -3.72 3.76
C PHE A 156 5.74 -4.33 2.54
N MET A 157 5.90 -3.57 1.47
CA MET A 157 6.60 -3.98 0.25
C MET A 157 8.07 -3.54 0.22
N LEU A 158 8.46 -2.62 1.12
CA LEU A 158 9.80 -2.06 1.13
C LEU A 158 10.79 -3.03 1.80
N PRO A 159 11.96 -3.29 1.18
CA PRO A 159 13.02 -4.08 1.81
C PRO A 159 13.54 -3.43 3.10
N GLU A 160 13.71 -2.11 3.10
CA GLU A 160 14.22 -1.31 4.22
C GLU A 160 13.12 -0.50 4.91
N VAL A 161 11.98 -1.14 5.21
CA VAL A 161 10.78 -0.48 5.77
C VAL A 161 11.07 0.33 7.05
N LYS A 162 11.97 -0.16 7.90
CA LYS A 162 12.34 0.57 9.14
C LYS A 162 13.02 1.89 8.83
N THR A 163 13.83 1.95 7.78
CA THR A 163 14.46 3.20 7.32
C THR A 163 13.40 4.15 6.78
N ALA A 164 12.46 3.65 5.96
CA ALA A 164 11.37 4.47 5.41
C ALA A 164 10.46 5.04 6.52
N LEU A 165 10.10 4.25 7.52
CA LEU A 165 9.30 4.72 8.66
C LEU A 165 10.03 5.77 9.50
N LYS A 166 11.35 5.61 9.72
CA LYS A 166 12.18 6.61 10.42
C LYS A 166 12.30 7.91 9.65
N GLU A 167 12.51 7.86 8.33
CA GLU A 167 12.54 9.04 7.47
C GLU A 167 11.17 9.75 7.46
N THR A 168 10.08 8.99 7.37
CA THR A 168 8.72 9.54 7.48
C THR A 168 8.53 10.25 8.81
N LEU A 169 8.93 9.63 9.93
CA LEU A 169 8.86 10.24 11.25
C LEU A 169 9.74 11.50 11.35
N ARG A 170 10.95 11.49 10.78
CA ARG A 170 11.89 12.63 10.80
C ARG A 170 11.27 13.85 10.15
N VAL A 171 10.70 13.70 8.96
CA VAL A 171 10.18 14.83 8.17
C VAL A 171 8.87 15.38 8.72
N LEU A 172 8.07 14.58 9.43
CA LEU A 172 6.80 15.05 10.01
C LEU A 172 7.04 16.16 11.06
N THR A 173 6.15 17.14 11.08
CA THR A 173 6.19 18.29 12.00
C THR A 173 5.92 17.89 13.46
N ASN A 174 6.45 18.69 14.39
CA ASN A 174 6.08 18.63 15.82
C ASN A 174 4.94 19.62 16.16
N GLU A 175 4.49 20.45 15.23
CA GLU A 175 3.43 21.43 15.44
C GLU A 175 2.04 20.77 15.51
N ASN A 176 1.08 21.47 16.10
CA ASN A 176 -0.31 21.01 16.20
C ASN A 176 -0.50 19.60 16.79
N GLY A 177 0.35 19.22 17.75
CA GLY A 177 0.31 17.90 18.37
C GLY A 177 1.05 16.79 17.61
N GLY A 178 1.81 17.16 16.59
CA GLY A 178 2.59 16.27 15.71
C GLY A 178 1.91 16.06 14.36
N GLY A 179 2.73 15.90 13.32
CA GLY A 179 2.27 15.55 11.98
C GLY A 179 1.63 14.16 11.94
N VAL A 180 0.77 13.93 10.97
CA VAL A 180 0.02 12.67 10.81
C VAL A 180 0.70 11.76 9.80
N PHE A 181 0.85 10.51 10.19
CA PHE A 181 1.17 9.40 9.30
C PHE A 181 -0.05 8.48 9.16
N ALA A 182 -0.44 8.18 7.94
CA ALA A 182 -1.46 7.18 7.65
C ALA A 182 -0.94 6.17 6.64
N MET A 183 -1.21 4.89 6.87
CA MET A 183 -0.83 3.83 5.94
C MET A 183 -1.88 2.74 5.86
N SER A 184 -1.83 1.96 4.77
CA SER A 184 -2.66 0.76 4.64
C SER A 184 -1.83 -0.49 4.36
N SER A 185 -2.39 -1.64 4.80
CA SER A 185 -1.88 -2.98 4.54
C SER A 185 -3.05 -3.94 4.31
N TRP A 186 -2.77 -5.21 3.97
CA TRP A 186 -3.80 -6.22 3.79
C TRP A 186 -3.98 -7.06 5.05
N GLN A 187 -5.20 -7.12 5.60
CA GLN A 187 -5.56 -8.13 6.58
C GLN A 187 -5.74 -9.48 5.89
N GLY A 188 -6.40 -9.48 4.74
CA GLY A 188 -6.61 -10.63 3.88
C GLY A 188 -7.50 -10.29 2.71
N SER A 189 -7.48 -11.13 1.68
CA SER A 189 -8.35 -10.95 0.53
C SER A 189 -8.42 -12.20 -0.33
N GLU A 190 -9.49 -12.34 -1.10
CA GLU A 190 -9.64 -13.45 -2.03
C GLU A 190 -8.57 -13.43 -3.12
N TRP A 191 -8.06 -12.27 -3.55
CA TRP A 191 -6.94 -12.21 -4.51
C TRP A 191 -5.62 -12.69 -3.92
N ILE A 192 -5.36 -12.51 -2.61
CA ILE A 192 -4.20 -13.11 -1.93
C ILE A 192 -4.39 -14.63 -1.80
N GLU A 193 -5.61 -15.10 -1.52
CA GLU A 193 -5.92 -16.54 -1.50
C GLU A 193 -5.72 -17.15 -2.89
N LEU A 194 -6.15 -16.46 -3.97
CA LEU A 194 -5.93 -16.89 -5.35
C LEU A 194 -4.43 -17.01 -5.67
N MET A 195 -3.62 -16.03 -5.29
CA MET A 195 -2.16 -16.12 -5.42
C MET A 195 -1.60 -17.34 -4.67
N GLY A 196 -2.15 -17.66 -3.49
CA GLY A 196 -1.77 -18.80 -2.66
C GLY A 196 -2.00 -20.17 -3.31
N LEU A 197 -2.88 -20.26 -4.33
CA LEU A 197 -3.12 -21.49 -5.08
C LEU A 197 -1.88 -21.94 -5.87
N LEU A 198 -0.89 -21.06 -6.08
CA LEU A 198 0.40 -21.41 -6.63
C LEU A 198 1.04 -22.62 -5.93
N SER A 199 0.91 -22.72 -4.60
CA SER A 199 1.44 -23.83 -3.81
C SER A 199 0.84 -25.20 -4.16
N LYS A 200 -0.34 -25.24 -4.81
CA LYS A 200 -0.94 -26.50 -5.30
C LYS A 200 -0.32 -26.98 -6.60
N VAL A 201 0.32 -26.10 -7.36
CA VAL A 201 1.00 -26.43 -8.62
C VAL A 201 2.51 -26.55 -8.42
N ARG A 202 3.09 -25.64 -7.64
CA ARG A 202 4.53 -25.54 -7.38
C ARG A 202 4.74 -25.29 -5.87
N PRO A 203 4.68 -26.37 -5.06
CA PRO A 203 4.75 -26.28 -3.58
C PRO A 203 6.09 -25.74 -3.04
N GLU A 204 7.15 -25.78 -3.83
CA GLU A 204 8.47 -25.23 -3.48
C GLU A 204 8.58 -23.71 -3.65
N LYS A 205 7.59 -23.07 -4.27
CA LYS A 205 7.58 -21.60 -4.45
C LYS A 205 7.30 -20.89 -3.14
N PRO A 206 7.76 -19.62 -3.00
CA PRO A 206 7.52 -18.81 -1.80
C PRO A 206 6.02 -18.68 -1.45
N SER A 207 5.73 -18.58 -0.17
CA SER A 207 4.37 -18.29 0.29
C SER A 207 3.96 -16.86 -0.09
N THR A 208 2.75 -16.70 -0.60
CA THR A 208 2.15 -15.39 -0.90
C THR A 208 1.37 -14.79 0.27
N LYS A 209 1.39 -15.45 1.44
CA LYS A 209 0.67 -14.98 2.64
C LYS A 209 1.35 -13.76 3.23
N MET A 210 0.52 -12.80 3.65
CA MET A 210 1.00 -11.64 4.41
C MET A 210 1.50 -12.06 5.79
N PRO A 211 2.66 -11.55 6.23
CA PRO A 211 3.17 -11.78 7.58
C PRO A 211 2.24 -11.17 8.65
N PRO A 212 2.13 -11.78 9.86
CA PRO A 212 1.23 -11.31 10.92
C PRO A 212 1.45 -9.85 11.35
N ASN A 213 2.69 -9.36 11.32
CA ASN A 213 3.01 -7.96 11.63
C ASN A 213 2.41 -6.96 10.64
N TRP A 214 2.01 -7.40 9.43
CA TRP A 214 1.36 -6.56 8.42
C TRP A 214 -0.10 -6.90 8.20
N SER A 215 -0.58 -8.04 8.72
CA SER A 215 -1.93 -8.56 8.45
C SER A 215 -2.82 -8.69 9.69
N THR A 216 -2.36 -8.23 10.85
CA THR A 216 -3.18 -8.13 12.06
C THR A 216 -3.19 -6.71 12.62
N VAL A 217 -4.27 -6.34 13.32
CA VAL A 217 -4.40 -5.02 13.95
C VAL A 217 -3.25 -4.78 14.93
N GLU A 218 -2.97 -5.76 15.79
CA GLU A 218 -1.91 -5.69 16.79
C GLU A 218 -0.52 -5.64 16.15
N GLY A 219 -0.30 -6.44 15.09
CA GLY A 219 0.97 -6.49 14.38
C GLY A 219 1.27 -5.16 13.70
N LEU A 220 0.32 -4.62 12.93
CA LEU A 220 0.50 -3.35 12.23
C LEU A 220 0.68 -2.18 13.20
N ARG A 221 -0.09 -2.16 14.30
CA ARG A 221 0.09 -1.18 15.38
C ARG A 221 1.50 -1.25 15.94
N GLY A 222 1.98 -2.46 16.26
CA GLY A 222 3.31 -2.66 16.82
C GLY A 222 4.45 -2.20 15.90
N GLU A 223 4.32 -2.38 14.57
CA GLU A 223 5.33 -1.88 13.60
C GLU A 223 5.37 -0.35 13.58
N VAL A 224 4.20 0.32 13.59
CA VAL A 224 4.10 1.77 13.55
C VAL A 224 4.58 2.39 14.88
N GLU A 225 4.17 1.83 16.03
CA GLU A 225 4.63 2.27 17.36
C GLU A 225 6.15 2.06 17.56
N ALA A 226 6.69 0.91 17.08
CA ALA A 226 8.12 0.62 17.15
C ALA A 226 8.98 1.59 16.32
N ALA A 227 8.40 2.22 15.30
CA ALA A 227 9.05 3.28 14.53
C ALA A 227 9.07 4.63 15.25
N GLY A 228 8.33 4.79 16.35
CA GLY A 228 8.28 6.00 17.18
C GLY A 228 7.02 6.84 17.04
N PHE A 229 6.03 6.38 16.27
CA PHE A 229 4.72 7.04 16.18
C PHE A 229 3.90 6.83 17.46
N ARG A 230 3.07 7.78 17.80
CA ARG A 230 2.22 7.80 18.99
C ARG A 230 0.74 7.83 18.60
N GLU A 231 -0.14 7.54 19.55
CA GLU A 231 -1.60 7.59 19.36
C GLU A 231 -2.02 6.74 18.14
N VAL A 232 -1.40 5.56 17.99
CA VAL A 232 -1.60 4.72 16.82
C VAL A 232 -2.95 3.99 16.91
N GLU A 233 -3.83 4.30 15.97
CA GLU A 233 -5.09 3.59 15.76
C GLU A 233 -5.00 2.73 14.51
N VAL A 234 -5.52 1.50 14.60
CA VAL A 234 -5.56 0.56 13.47
C VAL A 234 -6.94 -0.06 13.42
N HIS A 235 -7.57 -0.04 12.25
CA HIS A 235 -8.89 -0.62 12.04
C HIS A 235 -9.02 -1.27 10.65
N PRO A 236 -9.94 -2.24 10.51
CA PRO A 236 -10.21 -2.88 9.23
C PRO A 236 -11.12 -2.02 8.34
N VAL A 237 -10.86 -2.07 7.04
CA VAL A 237 -11.68 -1.43 5.99
C VAL A 237 -12.02 -2.48 4.93
N GLU A 238 -13.31 -2.74 4.72
CA GLU A 238 -13.75 -3.63 3.66
C GLU A 238 -13.47 -3.04 2.28
N THR A 239 -13.06 -3.91 1.37
CA THR A 239 -12.77 -3.51 -0.01
C THR A 239 -13.06 -4.64 -0.98
N TYR A 240 -13.06 -4.34 -2.28
CA TYR A 240 -13.38 -5.32 -3.31
C TYR A 240 -12.62 -5.05 -4.61
N MET A 241 -12.41 -6.11 -5.37
CA MET A 241 -11.86 -6.08 -6.73
C MET A 241 -12.94 -6.61 -7.69
N PRO A 242 -13.55 -5.75 -8.53
CA PRO A 242 -14.58 -6.18 -9.46
C PRO A 242 -13.98 -7.00 -10.61
N PHE A 243 -14.77 -7.94 -11.12
CA PHE A 243 -14.45 -8.70 -12.32
C PHE A 243 -15.70 -8.96 -13.17
N ASP A 244 -15.49 -9.04 -14.46
CA ASP A 244 -16.53 -9.41 -15.43
C ASP A 244 -16.43 -10.91 -15.77
N ASP A 245 -15.24 -11.44 -15.83
CA ASP A 245 -14.94 -12.83 -16.16
C ASP A 245 -13.89 -13.43 -15.19
N PRO A 246 -14.17 -14.64 -14.62
CA PRO A 246 -13.24 -15.30 -13.70
C PRO A 246 -11.87 -15.64 -14.29
N GLU A 247 -11.80 -15.99 -15.58
CA GLU A 247 -10.53 -16.30 -16.23
C GLU A 247 -9.73 -15.02 -16.48
N GLU A 248 -10.40 -13.94 -16.93
CA GLU A 248 -9.75 -12.65 -17.17
C GLU A 248 -9.10 -12.09 -15.88
N ILE A 249 -9.84 -12.12 -14.76
CA ILE A 249 -9.30 -11.64 -13.48
C ILE A 249 -8.18 -12.54 -12.96
N SER A 250 -8.25 -13.86 -13.16
CA SER A 250 -7.19 -14.79 -12.80
C SER A 250 -5.89 -14.48 -13.58
N ARG A 251 -5.99 -14.30 -14.89
CA ARG A 251 -4.86 -13.91 -15.74
C ARG A 251 -4.33 -12.51 -15.39
N PHE A 252 -5.20 -11.60 -14.96
CA PHE A 252 -4.81 -10.26 -14.50
C PHE A 252 -4.00 -10.35 -13.19
N ILE A 253 -4.42 -11.16 -12.21
CA ILE A 253 -3.71 -11.37 -10.95
C ILE A 253 -2.29 -11.92 -11.18
N LEU A 254 -2.12 -12.81 -12.16
CA LEU A 254 -0.79 -13.35 -12.52
C LEU A 254 0.15 -12.28 -13.12
N LYS A 255 -0.38 -11.14 -13.59
CA LYS A 255 0.44 -10.02 -14.08
C LYS A 255 0.97 -9.14 -12.96
N PHE A 256 0.47 -9.23 -11.71
CA PHE A 256 1.07 -8.50 -10.59
C PHE A 256 2.57 -8.77 -10.54
N PRO A 257 3.43 -7.75 -10.34
CA PRO A 257 4.88 -7.89 -10.49
C PRO A 257 5.47 -9.06 -9.71
N ALA A 258 5.05 -9.23 -8.46
CA ALA A 258 5.50 -10.33 -7.63
C ALA A 258 5.04 -11.71 -8.19
N MET A 259 3.77 -11.84 -8.62
CA MET A 259 3.27 -13.07 -9.24
C MET A 259 3.97 -13.36 -10.57
N ASN A 260 4.12 -12.37 -11.43
CA ASN A 260 4.82 -12.50 -12.71
C ASN A 260 6.25 -12.98 -12.51
N LYS A 261 6.96 -12.46 -11.51
CA LYS A 261 8.33 -12.86 -11.17
C LYS A 261 8.41 -14.31 -10.71
N ILE A 262 7.58 -14.73 -9.75
CA ILE A 262 7.65 -16.09 -9.21
C ILE A 262 7.09 -17.17 -10.15
N THR A 263 6.28 -16.79 -11.15
CA THR A 263 5.74 -17.71 -12.14
C THR A 263 6.54 -17.73 -13.45
N ALA A 264 7.59 -16.92 -13.57
CA ALA A 264 8.36 -16.74 -14.82
C ALA A 264 9.03 -18.03 -15.35
N ASP A 265 9.34 -19.00 -14.49
CA ASP A 265 9.94 -20.31 -14.84
C ASP A 265 8.91 -21.44 -14.96
N MET A 266 7.61 -21.13 -14.86
CA MET A 266 6.54 -22.12 -15.01
C MET A 266 6.30 -22.44 -16.49
N THR A 267 5.97 -23.68 -16.77
CA THR A 267 5.54 -24.08 -18.11
C THR A 267 4.16 -23.53 -18.43
N LYS A 268 3.78 -23.54 -19.70
CA LYS A 268 2.45 -23.13 -20.12
C LYS A 268 1.35 -23.99 -19.46
N GLU A 269 1.58 -25.28 -19.37
CA GLU A 269 0.65 -26.26 -18.77
C GLU A 269 0.46 -25.99 -17.26
N GLU A 270 1.53 -25.65 -16.55
CA GLU A 270 1.47 -25.28 -15.12
C GLU A 270 0.71 -23.98 -14.91
N LEU A 271 0.94 -22.97 -15.78
CA LEU A 271 0.21 -21.71 -15.73
C LEU A 271 -1.29 -21.90 -16.00
N GLU A 272 -1.65 -22.68 -17.03
CA GLU A 272 -3.06 -22.97 -17.31
C GLU A 272 -3.70 -23.74 -16.15
N LYS A 273 -2.97 -24.70 -15.55
CA LYS A 273 -3.46 -25.41 -14.36
C LYS A 273 -3.70 -24.47 -13.16
N LEU A 274 -2.83 -23.49 -12.95
CA LEU A 274 -3.02 -22.48 -11.91
C LEU A 274 -4.27 -21.64 -12.19
N ILE A 275 -4.46 -21.22 -13.46
CA ILE A 275 -5.64 -20.45 -13.88
C ILE A 275 -6.93 -21.25 -13.67
N GLU A 276 -6.96 -22.54 -14.04
CA GLU A 276 -8.10 -23.43 -13.78
C GLU A 276 -8.48 -23.45 -12.30
N LEU A 277 -7.49 -23.62 -11.40
CA LEU A 277 -7.71 -23.61 -9.95
C LEU A 277 -8.24 -22.27 -9.46
N MET A 278 -7.76 -21.15 -10.02
CA MET A 278 -8.23 -19.82 -9.68
C MET A 278 -9.68 -19.62 -10.16
N VAL A 279 -10.01 -20.03 -11.37
CA VAL A 279 -11.39 -19.97 -11.92
C VAL A 279 -12.33 -20.84 -11.09
N GLU A 280 -11.95 -22.06 -10.72
CA GLU A 280 -12.74 -22.94 -9.84
C GLU A 280 -12.99 -22.28 -8.48
N PHE A 281 -11.97 -21.67 -7.88
CA PHE A 281 -12.10 -20.94 -6.62
C PHE A 281 -13.10 -19.78 -6.74
N ILE A 282 -12.97 -18.96 -7.80
CA ILE A 282 -13.84 -17.81 -8.02
C ILE A 282 -15.29 -18.26 -8.26
N THR A 283 -15.51 -19.20 -9.15
CA THR A 283 -16.86 -19.65 -9.51
C THR A 283 -17.57 -20.38 -8.37
N SER A 284 -16.82 -21.04 -7.49
CA SER A 284 -17.40 -21.68 -6.30
C SER A 284 -17.93 -20.68 -5.27
N ARG A 285 -17.32 -19.50 -5.16
CA ARG A 285 -17.70 -18.43 -4.23
C ARG A 285 -18.60 -17.38 -4.86
N HIS A 286 -18.40 -17.13 -6.14
CA HIS A 286 -19.10 -16.11 -6.93
C HIS A 286 -19.68 -16.76 -8.20
N PRO A 287 -20.83 -17.45 -8.11
CA PRO A 287 -21.39 -18.21 -9.24
C PRO A 287 -21.97 -17.34 -10.35
N SER A 288 -22.11 -16.03 -10.15
CA SER A 288 -22.59 -15.07 -11.13
C SER A 288 -21.50 -14.10 -11.58
N SER A 289 -21.47 -13.78 -12.88
CA SER A 289 -20.64 -12.72 -13.47
C SER A 289 -21.55 -11.64 -14.05
N PRO A 290 -21.22 -10.34 -13.94
CA PRO A 290 -20.06 -9.81 -13.21
C PRO A 290 -20.14 -10.02 -11.70
N GLY A 291 -18.99 -10.10 -11.05
CA GLY A 291 -18.84 -10.31 -9.62
C GLY A 291 -17.79 -9.39 -8.99
N ARG A 292 -17.49 -9.65 -7.72
CA ARG A 292 -16.41 -8.95 -7.02
C ARG A 292 -15.71 -9.88 -6.04
N LEU A 293 -14.40 -9.93 -6.09
CA LEU A 293 -13.58 -10.52 -5.05
C LEU A 293 -13.59 -9.58 -3.84
N VAL A 294 -13.67 -10.14 -2.64
CA VAL A 294 -13.70 -9.36 -1.41
C VAL A 294 -12.38 -9.38 -0.68
N GLY A 295 -12.09 -8.33 0.08
CA GLY A 295 -10.91 -8.22 0.90
C GLY A 295 -11.11 -7.26 2.05
N THR A 296 -10.18 -7.31 2.98
CA THR A 296 -10.10 -6.38 4.10
C THR A 296 -8.71 -5.79 4.15
N ALA A 297 -8.63 -4.47 4.08
CA ALA A 297 -7.44 -3.72 4.37
C ALA A 297 -7.38 -3.40 5.87
N LEU A 298 -6.17 -3.15 6.37
CA LEU A 298 -5.95 -2.47 7.64
C LEU A 298 -5.50 -1.06 7.34
N VAL A 299 -6.11 -0.08 7.97
CA VAL A 299 -5.68 1.32 7.95
C VAL A 299 -5.10 1.66 9.31
N ALA A 300 -3.88 2.18 9.33
CA ALA A 300 -3.19 2.67 10.52
C ALA A 300 -3.02 4.18 10.43
N ILE A 301 -3.33 4.89 11.51
CA ILE A 301 -3.14 6.32 11.66
C ILE A 301 -2.29 6.53 12.92
N GLY A 302 -1.25 7.36 12.84
CA GLY A 302 -0.42 7.71 13.99
C GLY A 302 0.09 9.15 13.90
N ARG A 303 0.58 9.66 15.03
CA ARG A 303 1.20 10.99 15.13
C ARG A 303 2.69 10.89 15.40
N LYS A 304 3.43 11.88 14.96
CA LYS A 304 4.81 12.10 15.42
C LYS A 304 4.87 12.43 16.89
#